data_a11fbf21eec1eb04f148007b25bb2aae
#
_entry.id   a11fbf21eec1eb04f148007b25bb2aae
#
_cell.length_a   1.000
_cell.length_b   1.000
_cell.length_c   1.000
_cell.angle_alpha   90.00
_cell.angle_beta   90.00
_cell.angle_gamma   90.00
#
_symmetry.space_group_name_H-M   'P 1'
#
loop_
_entity.id
_entity.type
_entity.pdbx_description
1 polymer ?
#
loop_
_entity_poly.entity_id
_entity_poly.type
_entity_poly.pdbx_seq_one_letter_code
_entity_poly.pdbx_strand_id
1 'polypeptide(L)'
;NGVSEDCLYLNVWTPAKSAKEKLPVLVYYYGGGFMAGDGSEPRYDGESMAKRGIVAITVNYRLNVFGFMVHPELTAESPHKASGNYGLLDQYAALKWVRDNVAAFGGDPARITIAGESAGSVSVSALMASPLSKTMMAGAIGESGSLLGTLSPVSLAEGEKQGVTFAEQVGAKSLADLRAIPAEKLLQATAQPATPRFSIVVDGYFFPKSPLAIFEGGQQAHVPLLVGWNSEEMNYRAMLGKEAPTVENYTSAVKKTYPEQADAILKQYAATSDNEVESVATSLAGDRFIGFSTWKWSDLQSQTGGKPVYRYMYIDHPLSEGLCMCLKCRSPVARYTRRRIPWVRMRRPVAPFLKRSAMKGCWNAFSIAAIIS
;
A
#
# COMPACT_ATOMS: atom_id res chain seq x y z
N ASN A 1 14.67 19.74 -2.03
CA ASN A 1 14.69 18.63 -2.95
C ASN A 1 13.63 18.89 -4.03
N GLY A 2 14.02 18.78 -5.30
CA GLY A 2 13.13 18.98 -6.45
C GLY A 2 12.58 17.67 -6.97
N VAL A 3 11.73 17.76 -8.00
CA VAL A 3 11.30 16.61 -8.80
C VAL A 3 12.23 16.45 -10.02
N SER A 4 12.41 15.23 -10.52
CA SER A 4 13.23 14.94 -11.69
C SER A 4 12.63 13.76 -12.46
N GLU A 5 12.76 13.79 -13.79
CA GLU A 5 12.46 12.62 -14.63
C GLU A 5 13.53 11.52 -14.47
N ASP A 6 14.78 11.93 -14.17
CA ASP A 6 15.83 10.99 -13.74
C ASP A 6 15.66 10.70 -12.25
N CYS A 7 14.81 9.73 -11.92
CA CYS A 7 14.38 9.42 -10.56
C CYS A 7 14.54 7.95 -10.16
N LEU A 8 14.94 7.05 -11.07
CA LEU A 8 14.97 5.61 -10.80
C LEU A 8 16.27 5.19 -10.10
N TYR A 9 16.34 5.49 -8.81
CA TYR A 9 17.45 5.17 -7.92
C TYR A 9 17.00 4.23 -6.80
N LEU A 10 17.96 3.55 -6.19
CA LEU A 10 17.77 2.79 -4.97
C LEU A 10 18.92 3.07 -3.99
N ASN A 11 18.65 2.96 -2.70
CA ASN A 11 19.64 3.06 -1.66
C ASN A 11 19.84 1.69 -1.03
N VAL A 12 21.09 1.39 -0.64
CA VAL A 12 21.44 0.12 0.01
C VAL A 12 22.20 0.40 1.31
N TRP A 13 21.71 -0.12 2.41
CA TRP A 13 22.40 -0.14 3.70
C TRP A 13 22.74 -1.58 4.03
N THR A 14 24.01 -1.87 4.21
CA THR A 14 24.46 -3.21 4.56
C THR A 14 25.44 -3.21 5.74
N PRO A 15 25.29 -4.11 6.70
CA PRO A 15 26.26 -4.31 7.77
C PRO A 15 27.36 -5.32 7.37
N ALA A 16 27.22 -5.95 6.21
CA ALA A 16 28.08 -7.02 5.76
C ALA A 16 29.53 -6.56 5.60
N LYS A 17 30.47 -7.35 6.08
CA LYS A 17 31.91 -7.17 5.91
C LYS A 17 32.44 -7.96 4.71
N SER A 18 31.63 -8.87 4.16
CA SER A 18 31.95 -9.66 2.97
C SER A 18 30.70 -10.11 2.21
N ALA A 19 30.84 -10.38 0.93
CA ALA A 19 29.77 -10.93 0.08
C ALA A 19 29.32 -12.36 0.48
N LYS A 20 30.01 -13.01 1.43
CA LYS A 20 29.73 -14.42 1.82
C LYS A 20 28.73 -14.54 2.98
N GLU A 21 28.29 -13.43 3.60
CA GLU A 21 27.50 -13.45 4.84
C GLU A 21 26.06 -13.92 4.68
N LYS A 22 25.48 -13.81 3.48
CA LYS A 22 24.10 -14.25 3.16
C LYS A 22 23.05 -13.70 4.14
N LEU A 23 23.13 -12.40 4.39
CA LEU A 23 22.22 -11.70 5.29
C LEU A 23 20.80 -11.64 4.70
N PRO A 24 19.75 -11.59 5.53
CA PRO A 24 18.38 -11.32 5.07
C PRO A 24 18.30 -9.94 4.42
N VAL A 25 17.41 -9.81 3.42
CA VAL A 25 17.27 -8.61 2.62
C VAL A 25 15.85 -8.05 2.78
N LEU A 26 15.73 -6.76 3.03
CA LEU A 26 14.46 -6.04 3.09
C LEU A 26 14.42 -5.01 1.97
N VAL A 27 13.47 -5.15 1.04
CA VAL A 27 13.20 -4.16 -0.02
C VAL A 27 11.95 -3.40 0.34
N TYR A 28 12.08 -2.09 0.52
CA TYR A 28 10.99 -1.23 0.96
C TYR A 28 10.48 -0.30 -0.14
N TYR A 29 9.17 -0.29 -0.32
CA TYR A 29 8.45 0.61 -1.20
C TYR A 29 7.69 1.65 -0.37
N TYR A 30 7.99 2.93 -0.58
CA TYR A 30 7.36 4.02 0.16
C TYR A 30 5.90 4.25 -0.25
N GLY A 31 5.14 4.90 0.63
CA GLY A 31 3.77 5.32 0.39
C GLY A 31 3.66 6.67 -0.32
N GLY A 32 2.49 7.31 -0.21
CA GLY A 32 2.23 8.61 -0.84
C GLY A 32 1.23 8.55 -1.99
N GLY A 33 0.35 7.54 -1.98
CA GLY A 33 -0.79 7.42 -2.89
C GLY A 33 -0.44 7.25 -4.36
N PHE A 34 0.79 6.84 -4.68
CA PHE A 34 1.37 6.83 -6.03
C PHE A 34 1.48 8.23 -6.66
N MET A 35 1.35 9.28 -5.85
CA MET A 35 1.37 10.69 -6.30
C MET A 35 2.65 11.41 -5.91
N ALA A 36 3.22 11.06 -4.75
CA ALA A 36 4.40 11.69 -4.16
C ALA A 36 5.17 10.68 -3.32
N GLY A 37 6.43 11.01 -2.99
CA GLY A 37 7.30 10.22 -2.13
C GLY A 37 8.68 10.06 -2.73
N ASP A 38 9.62 9.63 -1.87
CA ASP A 38 11.02 9.43 -2.22
C ASP A 38 11.66 8.43 -1.24
N GLY A 39 12.43 7.48 -1.75
CA GLY A 39 13.13 6.48 -0.94
C GLY A 39 14.29 7.04 -0.10
N SER A 40 14.66 8.31 -0.27
CA SER A 40 15.70 9.00 0.51
C SER A 40 15.13 9.81 1.70
N GLU A 41 13.81 9.82 1.91
CA GLU A 41 13.23 10.49 3.07
C GLU A 41 13.81 9.92 4.38
N PRO A 42 14.14 10.77 5.39
CA PRO A 42 14.80 10.30 6.63
C PRO A 42 14.04 9.22 7.39
N ARG A 43 12.72 9.12 7.22
CA ARG A 43 11.89 8.06 7.84
C ARG A 43 12.16 6.68 7.24
N TYR A 44 12.77 6.60 6.07
CA TYR A 44 13.09 5.37 5.36
C TYR A 44 14.58 5.00 5.45
N ASP A 45 15.36 5.71 6.27
CA ASP A 45 16.77 5.39 6.49
C ASP A 45 16.94 3.95 7.01
N GLY A 46 17.68 3.15 6.24
CA GLY A 46 17.89 1.72 6.51
C GLY A 46 18.97 1.42 7.54
N GLU A 47 19.65 2.44 8.12
CA GLU A 47 20.75 2.23 9.07
C GLU A 47 20.31 1.39 10.28
N SER A 48 19.12 1.64 10.81
CA SER A 48 18.59 0.90 11.94
C SER A 48 18.38 -0.59 11.66
N MET A 49 18.01 -0.95 10.42
CA MET A 49 17.87 -2.33 9.95
C MET A 49 19.23 -2.96 9.71
N ALA A 50 20.16 -2.22 9.11
CA ALA A 50 21.52 -2.67 8.91
C ALA A 50 22.19 -3.01 10.24
N LYS A 51 22.07 -2.17 11.29
CA LYS A 51 22.57 -2.45 12.64
C LYS A 51 22.00 -3.74 13.26
N ARG A 52 20.93 -4.30 12.71
CA ARG A 52 20.31 -5.58 13.13
C ARG A 52 20.65 -6.76 12.22
N GLY A 53 21.61 -6.61 11.33
CA GLY A 53 22.06 -7.68 10.43
C GLY A 53 21.19 -7.87 9.18
N ILE A 54 20.47 -6.85 8.75
CA ILE A 54 19.60 -6.89 7.57
C ILE A 54 20.19 -5.98 6.48
N VAL A 55 20.26 -6.45 5.24
CA VAL A 55 20.53 -5.57 4.09
C VAL A 55 19.22 -4.86 3.76
N ALA A 56 19.16 -3.56 4.04
CA ALA A 56 17.97 -2.73 3.80
C ALA A 56 18.11 -1.98 2.48
N ILE A 57 17.04 -1.95 1.70
CA ILE A 57 17.00 -1.31 0.38
C ILE A 57 15.73 -0.49 0.27
N THR A 58 15.84 0.77 -0.14
CA THR A 58 14.70 1.60 -0.55
C THR A 58 14.75 1.85 -2.05
N VAL A 59 13.58 1.93 -2.68
CA VAL A 59 13.46 1.96 -4.14
C VAL A 59 12.60 3.15 -4.55
N ASN A 60 13.10 3.97 -5.49
CA ASN A 60 12.30 4.95 -6.19
C ASN A 60 11.57 4.29 -7.38
N TYR A 61 10.39 4.80 -7.66
CA TYR A 61 9.56 4.39 -8.79
C TYR A 61 8.78 5.59 -9.33
N ARG A 62 8.43 5.56 -10.60
CA ARG A 62 7.66 6.64 -11.24
C ARG A 62 6.27 6.76 -10.64
N LEU A 63 5.82 7.99 -10.49
CA LEU A 63 4.61 8.37 -9.80
C LEU A 63 3.67 9.12 -10.75
N ASN A 64 2.39 9.25 -10.35
CA ASN A 64 1.39 10.07 -11.00
C ASN A 64 1.28 9.75 -12.51
N VAL A 65 1.13 10.73 -13.36
CA VAL A 65 1.05 10.61 -14.82
C VAL A 65 2.25 9.85 -15.40
N PHE A 66 3.46 10.03 -14.86
CA PHE A 66 4.68 9.38 -15.35
C PHE A 66 4.76 7.89 -15.03
N GLY A 67 4.11 7.48 -13.94
CA GLY A 67 4.09 6.08 -13.49
C GLY A 67 2.85 5.30 -13.87
N PHE A 68 1.73 5.98 -14.16
CA PHE A 68 0.43 5.30 -14.24
C PHE A 68 -0.47 5.79 -15.38
N MET A 69 0.04 6.61 -16.30
CA MET A 69 -0.73 7.01 -17.46
C MET A 69 -1.00 5.82 -18.39
N VAL A 70 -2.25 5.69 -18.80
CA VAL A 70 -2.71 4.72 -19.81
C VAL A 70 -3.17 5.50 -21.02
N HIS A 71 -2.86 5.05 -22.24
CA HIS A 71 -3.33 5.70 -23.45
C HIS A 71 -3.39 4.67 -24.60
N PRO A 72 -4.37 4.72 -25.51
CA PRO A 72 -4.47 3.76 -26.63
C PRO A 72 -3.21 3.68 -27.48
N GLU A 73 -2.57 4.80 -27.78
CA GLU A 73 -1.32 4.82 -28.53
C GLU A 73 -0.15 4.23 -27.74
N LEU A 74 -0.08 4.43 -26.42
CA LEU A 74 0.92 3.75 -25.55
C LEU A 74 0.70 2.25 -25.58
N THR A 75 -0.55 1.78 -25.51
CA THR A 75 -0.89 0.36 -25.62
C THR A 75 -0.51 -0.18 -27.00
N ALA A 76 -0.79 0.57 -28.07
CA ALA A 76 -0.50 0.15 -29.44
C ALA A 76 1.00 0.01 -29.72
N GLU A 77 1.84 0.93 -29.23
CA GLU A 77 3.30 0.87 -29.42
C GLU A 77 3.98 -0.17 -28.52
N SER A 78 3.35 -0.55 -27.40
CA SER A 78 3.92 -1.53 -26.47
C SER A 78 4.03 -2.92 -27.09
N PRO A 79 5.19 -3.61 -26.93
CA PRO A 79 5.35 -4.99 -27.40
C PRO A 79 4.40 -5.96 -26.66
N HIS A 80 3.93 -5.59 -25.49
CA HIS A 80 3.00 -6.37 -24.67
C HIS A 80 1.53 -5.99 -24.87
N LYS A 81 1.23 -5.00 -25.75
CA LYS A 81 -0.12 -4.45 -25.92
C LYS A 81 -0.76 -4.01 -24.60
N ALA A 82 0.07 -3.42 -23.74
CA ALA A 82 -0.28 -2.95 -22.41
C ALA A 82 0.32 -1.56 -22.18
N SER A 83 -0.37 -0.72 -21.39
CA SER A 83 0.12 0.57 -20.94
C SER A 83 -0.34 0.84 -19.51
N GLY A 84 0.21 1.84 -18.85
CA GLY A 84 0.05 2.05 -17.43
C GLY A 84 0.96 1.13 -16.61
N ASN A 85 0.77 1.10 -15.28
CA ASN A 85 1.55 0.27 -14.36
C ASN A 85 3.09 0.47 -14.42
N TYR A 86 3.58 1.54 -15.06
CA TYR A 86 5.02 1.78 -15.22
C TYR A 86 5.73 1.90 -13.87
N GLY A 87 5.10 2.54 -12.86
CA GLY A 87 5.63 2.60 -11.50
C GLY A 87 5.76 1.21 -10.86
N LEU A 88 4.82 0.30 -11.12
CA LEU A 88 4.92 -1.10 -10.65
C LEU A 88 5.97 -1.89 -11.45
N LEU A 89 6.14 -1.59 -12.73
CA LEU A 89 7.22 -2.17 -13.54
C LEU A 89 8.59 -1.68 -13.09
N ASP A 90 8.73 -0.43 -12.64
CA ASP A 90 9.95 0.10 -12.03
C ASP A 90 10.28 -0.67 -10.73
N GLN A 91 9.27 -0.91 -9.89
CA GLN A 91 9.42 -1.69 -8.66
C GLN A 91 9.81 -3.15 -8.95
N TYR A 92 9.21 -3.76 -9.97
CA TYR A 92 9.59 -5.09 -10.45
C TYR A 92 11.04 -5.11 -10.97
N ALA A 93 11.44 -4.12 -11.78
CA ALA A 93 12.79 -4.00 -12.29
C ALA A 93 13.83 -3.85 -11.16
N ALA A 94 13.51 -3.03 -10.15
CA ALA A 94 14.34 -2.88 -8.97
C ALA A 94 14.45 -4.19 -8.17
N LEU A 95 13.32 -4.90 -7.95
CA LEU A 95 13.32 -6.19 -7.26
C LEU A 95 14.17 -7.23 -8.02
N LYS A 96 14.08 -7.24 -9.35
CA LYS A 96 14.91 -8.08 -10.19
C LYS A 96 16.39 -7.71 -10.04
N TRP A 97 16.74 -6.42 -10.09
CA TRP A 97 18.10 -5.95 -9.86
C TRP A 97 18.63 -6.37 -8.50
N VAL A 98 17.83 -6.22 -7.44
CA VAL A 98 18.21 -6.66 -6.08
C VAL A 98 18.50 -8.15 -6.07
N ARG A 99 17.63 -8.98 -6.63
CA ARG A 99 17.84 -10.44 -6.69
C ARG A 99 19.14 -10.81 -7.42
N ASP A 100 19.45 -10.10 -8.49
CA ASP A 100 20.62 -10.38 -9.33
C ASP A 100 21.92 -9.87 -8.69
N ASN A 101 21.88 -8.83 -7.82
CA ASN A 101 23.09 -8.11 -7.36
C ASN A 101 23.31 -8.12 -5.84
N VAL A 102 22.30 -8.40 -5.01
CA VAL A 102 22.37 -8.23 -3.55
C VAL A 102 23.46 -9.09 -2.89
N ALA A 103 23.86 -10.20 -3.52
CA ALA A 103 24.96 -11.02 -3.03
C ALA A 103 26.28 -10.24 -2.93
N ALA A 104 26.53 -9.28 -3.83
CA ALA A 104 27.70 -8.41 -3.77
C ALA A 104 27.70 -7.50 -2.52
N PHE A 105 26.54 -7.25 -1.95
CA PHE A 105 26.34 -6.48 -0.71
C PHE A 105 26.23 -7.37 0.54
N GLY A 106 26.53 -8.66 0.42
CA GLY A 106 26.44 -9.64 1.51
C GLY A 106 25.02 -10.14 1.81
N GLY A 107 24.02 -9.78 1.00
CA GLY A 107 22.66 -10.26 1.12
C GLY A 107 22.42 -11.62 0.46
N ASP A 108 21.39 -12.33 0.91
CA ASP A 108 20.97 -13.59 0.32
C ASP A 108 19.79 -13.35 -0.66
N PRO A 109 19.97 -13.59 -1.97
CA PRO A 109 18.90 -13.44 -2.95
C PRO A 109 17.71 -14.41 -2.73
N ALA A 110 17.90 -15.48 -1.94
CA ALA A 110 16.83 -16.39 -1.55
C ALA A 110 16.03 -15.92 -0.31
N ARG A 111 16.48 -14.86 0.36
CA ARG A 111 15.90 -14.33 1.60
C ARG A 111 15.45 -12.88 1.46
N ILE A 112 14.84 -12.55 0.33
CA ILE A 112 14.31 -11.21 0.05
C ILE A 112 12.89 -11.11 0.61
N THR A 113 12.67 -10.20 1.56
CA THR A 113 11.34 -9.78 2.01
C THR A 113 11.03 -8.43 1.40
N ILE A 114 9.86 -8.29 0.79
CA ILE A 114 9.36 -7.01 0.30
C ILE A 114 8.45 -6.37 1.34
N ALA A 115 8.52 -5.07 1.52
CA ALA A 115 7.73 -4.33 2.51
C ALA A 115 7.27 -2.97 1.97
N GLY A 116 6.20 -2.45 2.54
CA GLY A 116 5.73 -1.10 2.21
C GLY A 116 4.53 -0.67 3.03
N GLU A 117 4.35 0.65 3.11
CA GLU A 117 3.24 1.30 3.81
C GLU A 117 2.35 2.04 2.82
N SER A 118 1.01 2.06 3.05
CA SER A 118 0.04 2.78 2.21
C SER A 118 0.14 2.34 0.74
N ALA A 119 0.43 3.25 -0.20
CA ALA A 119 0.68 2.90 -1.60
C ALA A 119 1.83 1.88 -1.77
N GLY A 120 2.83 1.88 -0.87
CA GLY A 120 3.86 0.85 -0.81
C GLY A 120 3.32 -0.52 -0.42
N SER A 121 2.37 -0.60 0.51
CA SER A 121 1.66 -1.84 0.86
C SER A 121 0.80 -2.33 -0.31
N VAL A 122 0.12 -1.41 -1.00
CA VAL A 122 -0.57 -1.71 -2.27
C VAL A 122 0.41 -2.29 -3.29
N SER A 123 1.62 -1.71 -3.41
CA SER A 123 2.69 -2.23 -4.28
C SER A 123 3.14 -3.64 -3.90
N VAL A 124 3.29 -3.93 -2.59
CA VAL A 124 3.61 -5.28 -2.11
C VAL A 124 2.55 -6.29 -2.55
N SER A 125 1.27 -5.97 -2.36
CA SER A 125 0.18 -6.85 -2.82
C SER A 125 0.14 -7.01 -4.34
N ALA A 126 0.53 -5.95 -5.09
CA ALA A 126 0.65 -5.96 -6.55
C ALA A 126 1.77 -6.91 -7.02
N LEU A 127 2.96 -6.78 -6.43
CA LEU A 127 4.11 -7.63 -6.74
C LEU A 127 3.87 -9.08 -6.37
N MET A 128 3.12 -9.36 -5.29
CA MET A 128 2.69 -10.72 -4.96
C MET A 128 1.71 -11.30 -5.97
N ALA A 129 0.84 -10.48 -6.56
CA ALA A 129 -0.16 -10.91 -7.55
C ALA A 129 0.43 -11.10 -8.95
N SER A 130 1.46 -10.32 -9.32
CA SER A 130 2.00 -10.33 -10.67
C SER A 130 2.80 -11.60 -10.97
N PRO A 131 2.55 -12.29 -12.11
CA PRO A 131 3.37 -13.43 -12.54
C PRO A 131 4.82 -13.05 -12.80
N LEU A 132 5.13 -11.77 -13.05
CA LEU A 132 6.49 -11.29 -13.30
C LEU A 132 7.35 -11.35 -12.04
N SER A 133 6.78 -11.11 -10.85
CA SER A 133 7.52 -10.89 -9.60
C SER A 133 7.26 -11.92 -8.51
N LYS A 134 6.15 -12.66 -8.55
CA LYS A 134 5.68 -13.52 -7.45
C LYS A 134 6.68 -14.59 -6.96
N THR A 135 7.69 -14.93 -7.76
CA THR A 135 8.74 -15.91 -7.41
C THR A 135 10.03 -15.25 -6.92
N MET A 136 10.05 -13.93 -6.75
CA MET A 136 11.27 -13.17 -6.44
C MET A 136 11.41 -12.81 -4.96
N MET A 137 10.47 -13.24 -4.11
CA MET A 137 10.44 -12.90 -2.69
C MET A 137 10.28 -14.16 -1.83
N ALA A 138 10.81 -14.10 -0.61
CA ALA A 138 10.69 -15.12 0.41
C ALA A 138 9.67 -14.75 1.50
N GLY A 139 9.29 -13.48 1.60
CA GLY A 139 8.30 -12.97 2.54
C GLY A 139 7.74 -11.63 2.09
N ALA A 140 6.62 -11.22 2.68
CA ALA A 140 5.96 -9.94 2.40
C ALA A 140 5.47 -9.27 3.68
N ILE A 141 5.57 -7.93 3.73
CA ILE A 141 5.07 -7.10 4.83
C ILE A 141 4.23 -5.99 4.23
N GLY A 142 2.96 -5.90 4.64
CA GLY A 142 2.05 -4.83 4.22
C GLY A 142 1.56 -4.02 5.40
N GLU A 143 1.73 -2.71 5.35
CA GLU A 143 1.31 -1.77 6.37
C GLU A 143 0.26 -0.84 5.77
N SER A 144 -1.02 -1.01 6.17
CA SER A 144 -2.12 -0.14 5.78
C SER A 144 -2.35 -0.04 4.26
N GLY A 145 -2.86 -1.09 3.63
CA GLY A 145 -3.29 -1.07 2.23
C GLY A 145 -3.08 -2.35 1.44
N SER A 146 -3.95 -2.55 0.46
CA SER A 146 -3.78 -3.55 -0.60
C SER A 146 -4.61 -3.20 -1.85
N LEU A 147 -4.40 -3.93 -2.94
CA LEU A 147 -5.20 -3.82 -4.18
C LEU A 147 -6.62 -4.41 -4.07
N LEU A 148 -7.01 -4.96 -2.89
CA LEU A 148 -8.25 -5.74 -2.76
C LEU A 148 -9.41 -4.93 -2.16
N GLY A 149 -9.46 -3.65 -2.41
CA GLY A 149 -10.48 -2.74 -1.88
C GLY A 149 -10.67 -1.49 -2.72
N THR A 150 -10.74 -0.34 -2.08
CA THR A 150 -11.04 0.97 -2.68
C THR A 150 -10.05 1.39 -3.79
N LEU A 151 -8.80 0.88 -3.74
CA LEU A 151 -7.77 1.13 -4.74
C LEU A 151 -7.62 -0.04 -5.72
N SER A 152 -8.68 -0.79 -5.97
CA SER A 152 -8.67 -1.88 -6.96
C SER A 152 -8.34 -1.34 -8.36
N PRO A 153 -7.57 -2.09 -9.15
CA PRO A 153 -7.25 -1.71 -10.53
C PRO A 153 -8.51 -1.59 -11.38
N VAL A 154 -8.51 -0.61 -12.27
CA VAL A 154 -9.54 -0.47 -13.31
C VAL A 154 -9.19 -1.32 -14.53
N SER A 155 -10.11 -1.47 -15.48
CA SER A 155 -9.83 -2.13 -16.77
C SER A 155 -8.87 -1.29 -17.62
N LEU A 156 -8.12 -1.93 -18.53
CA LEU A 156 -7.28 -1.22 -19.50
C LEU A 156 -8.09 -0.19 -20.30
N ALA A 157 -9.28 -0.57 -20.76
CA ALA A 157 -10.16 0.31 -21.54
C ALA A 157 -10.60 1.55 -20.74
N GLU A 158 -10.91 1.40 -19.45
CA GLU A 158 -11.25 2.55 -18.60
C GLU A 158 -10.03 3.44 -18.35
N GLY A 159 -8.85 2.84 -18.13
CA GLY A 159 -7.60 3.58 -18.03
C GLY A 159 -7.27 4.36 -19.32
N GLU A 160 -7.46 3.76 -20.49
CA GLU A 160 -7.27 4.42 -21.78
C GLU A 160 -8.20 5.61 -21.97
N LYS A 161 -9.46 5.47 -21.58
CA LYS A 161 -10.44 6.56 -21.62
C LYS A 161 -10.01 7.72 -20.71
N GLN A 162 -9.55 7.43 -19.50
CA GLN A 162 -9.02 8.44 -18.58
C GLN A 162 -7.78 9.15 -19.17
N GLY A 163 -6.89 8.41 -19.83
CA GLY A 163 -5.71 8.97 -20.48
C GLY A 163 -6.05 9.87 -21.67
N VAL A 164 -7.04 9.50 -22.50
CA VAL A 164 -7.56 10.36 -23.57
C VAL A 164 -8.15 11.66 -23.00
N THR A 165 -8.97 11.54 -21.95
CA THR A 165 -9.53 12.73 -21.28
C THR A 165 -8.44 13.65 -20.76
N PHE A 166 -7.37 13.10 -20.18
CA PHE A 166 -6.23 13.92 -19.73
C PHE A 166 -5.49 14.55 -20.92
N ALA A 167 -5.28 13.82 -22.02
CA ALA A 167 -4.66 14.37 -23.23
C ALA A 167 -5.44 15.56 -23.77
N GLU A 168 -6.75 15.46 -23.88
CA GLU A 168 -7.64 16.56 -24.28
C GLU A 168 -7.55 17.76 -23.33
N GLN A 169 -7.52 17.49 -22.02
CA GLN A 169 -7.39 18.54 -20.98
C GLN A 169 -6.11 19.37 -21.15
N VAL A 170 -5.00 18.74 -21.54
CA VAL A 170 -3.71 19.43 -21.75
C VAL A 170 -3.52 19.91 -23.21
N GLY A 171 -4.54 19.75 -24.07
CA GLY A 171 -4.54 20.19 -25.46
C GLY A 171 -3.74 19.30 -26.42
N ALA A 172 -3.37 18.09 -26.01
CA ALA A 172 -2.68 17.11 -26.85
C ALA A 172 -3.68 16.30 -27.67
N LYS A 173 -3.39 16.11 -28.96
CA LYS A 173 -4.20 15.34 -29.90
C LYS A 173 -3.61 13.97 -30.24
N SER A 174 -2.38 13.73 -29.80
CA SER A 174 -1.61 12.52 -30.04
C SER A 174 -0.63 12.25 -28.89
N LEU A 175 -0.11 11.02 -28.83
CA LEU A 175 0.98 10.69 -27.91
C LEU A 175 2.24 11.52 -28.19
N ALA A 176 2.49 11.88 -29.45
CA ALA A 176 3.60 12.76 -29.82
C ALA A 176 3.44 14.15 -29.21
N ASP A 177 2.23 14.72 -29.25
CA ASP A 177 1.93 16.00 -28.60
C ASP A 177 2.12 15.91 -27.08
N LEU A 178 1.64 14.84 -26.43
CA LEU A 178 1.82 14.60 -25.00
C LEU A 178 3.32 14.56 -24.61
N ARG A 179 4.14 13.86 -25.41
CA ARG A 179 5.59 13.76 -25.21
C ARG A 179 6.32 15.07 -25.44
N ALA A 180 5.75 15.98 -26.20
CA ALA A 180 6.30 17.33 -26.43
C ALA A 180 6.01 18.31 -25.27
N ILE A 181 5.06 18.01 -24.39
CA ILE A 181 4.74 18.86 -23.24
C ILE A 181 5.84 18.68 -22.18
N PRO A 182 6.45 19.76 -21.66
CA PRO A 182 7.39 19.68 -20.58
C PRO A 182 6.82 18.96 -19.35
N ALA A 183 7.62 18.09 -18.72
CA ALA A 183 7.20 17.27 -17.58
C ALA A 183 6.59 18.10 -16.44
N GLU A 184 7.16 19.29 -16.16
CA GLU A 184 6.63 20.20 -15.14
C GLU A 184 5.20 20.67 -15.46
N LYS A 185 4.88 20.94 -16.74
CA LYS A 185 3.52 21.31 -17.15
C LYS A 185 2.54 20.16 -17.03
N LEU A 186 2.97 18.93 -17.37
CA LEU A 186 2.15 17.74 -17.15
C LEU A 186 1.88 17.55 -15.65
N LEU A 187 2.90 17.69 -14.81
CA LEU A 187 2.75 17.59 -13.37
C LEU A 187 1.79 18.65 -12.81
N GLN A 188 1.91 19.91 -13.25
CA GLN A 188 0.99 20.99 -12.87
C GLN A 188 -0.46 20.68 -13.30
N ALA A 189 -0.65 20.13 -14.49
CA ALA A 189 -1.98 19.73 -14.96
C ALA A 189 -2.62 18.66 -14.07
N THR A 190 -1.82 17.73 -13.52
CA THR A 190 -2.36 16.69 -12.62
C THR A 190 -2.86 17.22 -11.27
N ALA A 191 -2.51 18.43 -10.89
CA ALA A 191 -3.00 19.08 -9.67
C ALA A 191 -4.39 19.73 -9.83
N GLN A 192 -4.93 19.79 -11.05
CA GLN A 192 -6.26 20.37 -11.29
C GLN A 192 -7.38 19.44 -10.79
N PRO A 193 -8.43 19.99 -10.14
CA PRO A 193 -9.51 19.17 -9.58
C PRO A 193 -10.25 18.31 -10.61
N ALA A 194 -10.28 18.73 -11.89
CA ALA A 194 -10.92 18.00 -12.97
C ALA A 194 -10.06 16.88 -13.58
N THR A 195 -8.78 16.79 -13.19
CA THR A 195 -7.89 15.78 -13.74
C THR A 195 -8.24 14.38 -13.21
N PRO A 196 -8.43 13.39 -14.07
CA PRO A 196 -8.64 12.02 -13.66
C PRO A 196 -7.42 11.52 -12.83
N ARG A 197 -7.69 10.75 -11.79
CA ARG A 197 -6.62 10.06 -11.06
C ARG A 197 -6.07 8.93 -11.92
N PHE A 198 -4.76 8.89 -12.11
CA PHE A 198 -4.09 7.77 -12.76
C PHE A 198 -4.10 6.56 -11.84
N SER A 199 -4.72 5.49 -12.32
CA SER A 199 -4.97 4.28 -11.53
C SER A 199 -4.13 3.12 -12.04
N ILE A 200 -3.90 2.16 -11.17
CA ILE A 200 -3.38 0.84 -11.55
C ILE A 200 -4.43 0.18 -12.46
N VAL A 201 -3.99 -0.56 -13.48
CA VAL A 201 -4.88 -1.18 -14.48
C VAL A 201 -4.65 -2.69 -14.59
N VAL A 202 -5.72 -3.42 -14.94
CA VAL A 202 -5.62 -4.81 -15.39
C VAL A 202 -5.25 -4.75 -16.88
N ASP A 203 -3.94 -4.85 -17.15
CA ASP A 203 -3.33 -4.54 -18.45
C ASP A 203 -3.07 -5.78 -19.32
N GLY A 204 -3.32 -6.98 -18.80
CA GLY A 204 -3.02 -8.24 -19.49
C GLY A 204 -1.56 -8.67 -19.42
N TYR A 205 -0.64 -7.81 -18.98
CA TYR A 205 0.79 -8.09 -18.89
C TYR A 205 1.30 -8.15 -17.44
N PHE A 206 1.25 -7.02 -16.72
CA PHE A 206 1.60 -6.99 -15.28
C PHE A 206 0.52 -7.73 -14.46
N PHE A 207 -0.75 -7.51 -14.80
CA PHE A 207 -1.90 -8.24 -14.28
C PHE A 207 -2.66 -8.90 -15.42
N PRO A 208 -2.53 -10.24 -15.63
CA PRO A 208 -3.29 -10.96 -16.67
C PRO A 208 -4.80 -11.02 -16.38
N LYS A 209 -5.20 -10.79 -15.13
CA LYS A 209 -6.58 -10.66 -14.65
C LYS A 209 -6.61 -9.84 -13.36
N SER A 210 -7.80 -9.55 -12.84
CA SER A 210 -7.91 -8.76 -11.61
C SER A 210 -7.12 -9.38 -10.44
N PRO A 211 -6.44 -8.58 -9.61
CA PRO A 211 -5.74 -9.09 -8.43
C PRO A 211 -6.64 -9.91 -7.50
N LEU A 212 -7.91 -9.52 -7.35
CA LEU A 212 -8.87 -10.30 -6.57
C LEU A 212 -8.98 -11.73 -7.12
N ALA A 213 -9.20 -11.89 -8.43
CA ALA A 213 -9.27 -13.22 -9.05
C ALA A 213 -7.95 -14.00 -8.98
N ILE A 214 -6.80 -13.31 -8.92
CA ILE A 214 -5.49 -13.96 -8.72
C ILE A 214 -5.39 -14.54 -7.31
N PHE A 215 -5.74 -13.75 -6.27
CA PHE A 215 -5.71 -14.20 -4.89
C PHE A 215 -6.77 -15.25 -4.58
N GLU A 216 -8.00 -15.11 -5.08
CA GLU A 216 -9.07 -16.12 -4.93
C GLU A 216 -8.68 -17.45 -5.58
N GLY A 217 -8.01 -17.39 -6.72
CA GLY A 217 -7.52 -18.57 -7.44
C GLY A 217 -6.18 -19.13 -6.92
N GLY A 218 -5.60 -18.58 -5.83
CA GLY A 218 -4.33 -19.05 -5.26
C GLY A 218 -3.14 -18.92 -6.20
N GLN A 219 -3.13 -17.91 -7.09
CA GLN A 219 -2.10 -17.74 -8.11
C GLN A 219 -1.03 -16.69 -7.75
N GLN A 220 -1.18 -16.04 -6.59
CA GLN A 220 -0.22 -15.09 -6.04
C GLN A 220 1.04 -15.78 -5.48
N ALA A 221 1.98 -14.99 -4.95
CA ALA A 221 3.15 -15.49 -4.22
C ALA A 221 2.73 -16.29 -2.98
N HIS A 222 3.23 -17.51 -2.85
CA HIS A 222 3.00 -18.40 -1.70
C HIS A 222 4.11 -18.20 -0.66
N VAL A 223 4.11 -17.06 0.01
CA VAL A 223 5.11 -16.67 1.01
C VAL A 223 4.43 -16.26 2.32
N PRO A 224 5.16 -16.29 3.46
CA PRO A 224 4.65 -15.71 4.71
C PRO A 224 4.29 -14.24 4.53
N LEU A 225 3.20 -13.80 5.17
CA LEU A 225 2.70 -12.43 5.12
C LEU A 225 2.54 -11.88 6.54
N LEU A 226 3.19 -10.74 6.83
CA LEU A 226 2.85 -9.88 7.97
C LEU A 226 2.07 -8.68 7.44
N VAL A 227 0.87 -8.44 7.96
CA VAL A 227 0.01 -7.37 7.47
C VAL A 227 -0.81 -6.75 8.59
N GLY A 228 -1.02 -5.46 8.53
CA GLY A 228 -1.84 -4.78 9.52
C GLY A 228 -2.14 -3.33 9.17
N TRP A 229 -2.84 -2.66 10.09
CA TRP A 229 -3.27 -1.27 9.93
C TRP A 229 -3.43 -0.59 11.29
N ASN A 230 -3.67 0.73 11.27
CA ASN A 230 -3.91 1.50 12.47
C ASN A 230 -5.40 1.50 12.85
N SER A 231 -5.73 1.68 14.12
CA SER A 231 -7.11 1.81 14.58
C SER A 231 -7.82 3.04 13.99
N GLU A 232 -7.05 4.07 13.63
CA GLU A 232 -7.53 5.33 13.07
C GLU A 232 -6.78 5.67 11.79
N GLU A 233 -7.17 5.05 10.67
CA GLU A 233 -6.58 5.31 9.34
C GLU A 233 -7.12 6.57 8.68
N MET A 234 -8.30 7.01 9.07
CA MET A 234 -8.96 8.22 8.64
C MET A 234 -9.72 8.83 9.81
N ASN A 235 -10.11 10.09 9.74
CA ASN A 235 -10.98 10.70 10.72
C ASN A 235 -12.42 10.84 10.19
N TYR A 236 -13.36 11.18 11.08
CA TYR A 236 -14.78 11.32 10.78
C TYR A 236 -15.10 12.30 9.64
N ARG A 237 -14.23 13.28 9.38
CA ARG A 237 -14.43 14.25 8.29
C ARG A 237 -14.35 13.62 6.91
N ALA A 238 -13.75 12.44 6.77
CA ALA A 238 -13.80 11.68 5.52
C ALA A 238 -15.22 11.19 5.18
N MET A 239 -16.11 11.10 6.18
CA MET A 239 -17.54 10.80 5.99
C MET A 239 -18.40 12.07 5.99
N LEU A 240 -18.16 12.99 6.89
CA LEU A 240 -19.01 14.16 7.14
C LEU A 240 -18.55 15.43 6.39
N GLY A 241 -17.32 15.47 5.88
CA GLY A 241 -16.78 16.68 5.28
C GLY A 241 -16.72 17.83 6.26
N LYS A 242 -17.48 18.91 5.98
CA LYS A 242 -17.57 20.10 6.83
C LYS A 242 -18.76 20.08 7.78
N GLU A 243 -19.66 19.09 7.67
CA GLU A 243 -20.85 18.99 8.49
C GLU A 243 -20.50 18.71 9.95
N ALA A 244 -21.37 19.18 10.86
CA ALA A 244 -21.23 18.93 12.29
C ALA A 244 -21.40 17.42 12.59
N PRO A 245 -20.68 16.87 13.58
CA PRO A 245 -20.77 15.46 13.94
C PRO A 245 -22.04 15.16 14.75
N THR A 246 -23.20 15.20 14.07
CA THR A 246 -24.50 14.83 14.62
C THR A 246 -25.00 13.52 14.03
N VAL A 247 -25.86 12.80 14.78
CA VAL A 247 -26.47 11.54 14.31
C VAL A 247 -27.22 11.75 12.99
N GLU A 248 -27.91 12.90 12.84
CA GLU A 248 -28.63 13.25 11.62
C GLU A 248 -27.70 13.40 10.42
N ASN A 249 -26.62 14.19 10.54
CA ASN A 249 -25.64 14.41 9.47
C ASN A 249 -24.90 13.11 9.13
N TYR A 250 -24.52 12.32 10.13
CA TYR A 250 -23.89 11.01 9.92
C TYR A 250 -24.81 10.06 9.16
N THR A 251 -26.06 9.94 9.59
CA THR A 251 -27.07 9.10 8.91
C THR A 251 -27.26 9.53 7.45
N SER A 252 -27.36 10.83 7.20
CA SER A 252 -27.49 11.40 5.86
C SER A 252 -26.26 11.11 5.00
N ALA A 253 -25.07 11.26 5.55
CA ALA A 253 -23.80 10.97 4.87
C ALA A 253 -23.68 9.48 4.49
N VAL A 254 -24.06 8.58 5.40
CA VAL A 254 -24.07 7.13 5.13
C VAL A 254 -25.07 6.78 4.04
N LYS A 255 -26.32 7.30 4.12
CA LYS A 255 -27.35 7.08 3.09
C LYS A 255 -26.93 7.61 1.72
N LYS A 256 -26.28 8.76 1.67
CA LYS A 256 -25.76 9.34 0.41
C LYS A 256 -24.63 8.50 -0.18
N THR A 257 -23.73 7.99 0.67
CA THR A 257 -22.54 7.25 0.23
C THR A 257 -22.87 5.80 -0.14
N TYR A 258 -23.85 5.19 0.53
CA TYR A 258 -24.21 3.78 0.43
C TYR A 258 -25.73 3.60 0.32
N PRO A 259 -26.39 4.08 -0.75
CA PRO A 259 -27.85 4.13 -0.82
C PRO A 259 -28.52 2.77 -0.64
N GLU A 260 -27.90 1.68 -1.13
CA GLU A 260 -28.48 0.33 -1.03
C GLU A 260 -28.11 -0.40 0.26
N GLN A 261 -26.98 -0.05 0.92
CA GLN A 261 -26.45 -0.74 2.09
C GLN A 261 -26.59 0.09 3.38
N ALA A 262 -27.18 1.28 3.32
CA ALA A 262 -27.19 2.26 4.41
C ALA A 262 -27.68 1.67 5.75
N ASP A 263 -28.80 0.95 5.74
CA ASP A 263 -29.38 0.40 6.96
C ASP A 263 -28.48 -0.67 7.60
N ALA A 264 -27.84 -1.50 6.80
CA ALA A 264 -26.89 -2.50 7.28
C ALA A 264 -25.64 -1.84 7.89
N ILE A 265 -25.15 -0.78 7.25
CA ILE A 265 -23.98 -0.01 7.71
C ILE A 265 -24.33 0.74 9.00
N LEU A 266 -25.47 1.45 9.06
CA LEU A 266 -25.90 2.16 10.25
C LEU A 266 -26.18 1.22 11.44
N LYS A 267 -26.66 0.00 11.17
CA LYS A 267 -26.78 -1.02 12.21
C LYS A 267 -25.43 -1.47 12.76
N GLN A 268 -24.42 -1.53 11.91
CA GLN A 268 -23.09 -2.02 12.27
C GLN A 268 -22.23 -0.93 12.91
N TYR A 269 -22.30 0.27 12.37
CA TYR A 269 -21.63 1.49 12.83
C TYR A 269 -22.68 2.43 13.41
N ALA A 270 -23.35 1.96 14.48
CA ALA A 270 -24.41 2.72 15.11
C ALA A 270 -23.84 3.85 16.00
N ALA A 271 -24.33 5.06 15.81
CA ALA A 271 -24.16 6.16 16.74
C ALA A 271 -25.55 6.49 17.34
N THR A 272 -25.67 6.39 18.67
CA THR A 272 -26.94 6.64 19.39
C THR A 272 -27.04 8.06 19.95
N SER A 273 -25.89 8.76 19.96
CA SER A 273 -25.80 10.16 20.40
C SER A 273 -24.74 10.90 19.56
N ASP A 274 -24.86 12.24 19.52
CA ASP A 274 -23.88 13.07 18.79
C ASP A 274 -22.45 12.91 19.30
N ASN A 275 -22.27 12.64 20.59
CA ASN A 275 -20.95 12.40 21.19
C ASN A 275 -20.25 11.13 20.67
N GLU A 276 -20.97 10.17 20.11
CA GLU A 276 -20.42 8.94 19.54
C GLU A 276 -20.05 9.07 18.07
N VAL A 277 -20.60 10.09 17.39
CA VAL A 277 -20.50 10.22 15.92
C VAL A 277 -19.05 10.32 15.44
N GLU A 278 -18.21 11.11 16.10
CA GLU A 278 -16.81 11.25 15.68
C GLU A 278 -16.08 9.90 15.70
N SER A 279 -16.23 9.13 16.75
CA SER A 279 -15.60 7.81 16.89
C SER A 279 -16.12 6.79 15.89
N VAL A 280 -17.46 6.72 15.75
CA VAL A 280 -18.13 5.77 14.86
C VAL A 280 -17.81 6.09 13.39
N ALA A 281 -17.90 7.36 12.99
CA ALA A 281 -17.59 7.81 11.64
C ALA A 281 -16.10 7.65 11.31
N THR A 282 -15.19 7.84 12.28
CA THR A 282 -13.77 7.56 12.16
C THR A 282 -13.53 6.07 11.86
N SER A 283 -14.19 5.18 12.61
CA SER A 283 -14.09 3.73 12.40
C SER A 283 -14.57 3.32 11.00
N LEU A 284 -15.75 3.81 10.59
CA LEU A 284 -16.29 3.54 9.24
C LEU A 284 -15.37 4.08 8.14
N ALA A 285 -14.85 5.30 8.32
CA ALA A 285 -13.95 5.93 7.35
C ALA A 285 -12.63 5.15 7.21
N GLY A 286 -12.04 4.70 8.31
CA GLY A 286 -10.83 3.90 8.33
C GLY A 286 -11.01 2.54 7.66
N ASP A 287 -12.07 1.82 8.01
CA ASP A 287 -12.40 0.53 7.40
C ASP A 287 -12.66 0.66 5.89
N ARG A 288 -13.41 1.67 5.47
CA ARG A 288 -13.66 1.96 4.06
C ARG A 288 -12.37 2.26 3.29
N PHE A 289 -11.48 3.05 3.87
CA PHE A 289 -10.27 3.53 3.19
C PHE A 289 -9.26 2.40 2.98
N ILE A 290 -8.85 1.75 4.05
CA ILE A 290 -7.69 0.85 4.03
C ILE A 290 -7.89 -0.42 4.87
N GLY A 291 -8.65 -0.35 5.99
CA GLY A 291 -8.81 -1.48 6.90
C GLY A 291 -9.39 -2.71 6.23
N PHE A 292 -10.50 -2.54 5.48
CA PHE A 292 -11.13 -3.65 4.74
C PHE A 292 -10.20 -4.28 3.71
N SER A 293 -9.50 -3.48 2.91
CA SER A 293 -8.62 -4.01 1.86
C SER A 293 -7.45 -4.80 2.43
N THR A 294 -6.88 -4.32 3.53
CA THR A 294 -5.78 -4.98 4.24
C THR A 294 -6.25 -6.29 4.89
N TRP A 295 -7.43 -6.26 5.53
CA TRP A 295 -8.07 -7.45 6.07
C TRP A 295 -8.35 -8.48 4.97
N LYS A 296 -8.97 -8.09 3.85
CA LYS A 296 -9.31 -8.96 2.72
C LYS A 296 -8.06 -9.66 2.17
N TRP A 297 -6.97 -8.91 2.03
CA TRP A 297 -5.69 -9.48 1.59
C TRP A 297 -5.18 -10.55 2.55
N SER A 298 -5.16 -10.25 3.86
CA SER A 298 -4.73 -11.23 4.87
C SER A 298 -5.61 -12.48 4.88
N ASP A 299 -6.91 -12.30 4.68
CA ASP A 299 -7.89 -13.40 4.65
C ASP A 299 -7.65 -14.33 3.45
N LEU A 300 -7.59 -13.77 2.24
CA LEU A 300 -7.33 -14.54 1.03
C LEU A 300 -5.94 -15.22 1.05
N GLN A 301 -4.90 -14.52 1.50
CA GLN A 301 -3.57 -15.12 1.63
C GLN A 301 -3.58 -16.30 2.62
N SER A 302 -4.36 -16.22 3.71
CA SER A 302 -4.48 -17.31 4.67
C SER A 302 -5.22 -18.53 4.11
N GLN A 303 -6.18 -18.30 3.21
CA GLN A 303 -6.99 -19.36 2.59
C GLN A 303 -6.24 -20.04 1.44
N THR A 304 -5.55 -19.29 0.62
CA THR A 304 -5.00 -19.74 -0.67
C THR A 304 -3.48 -19.74 -0.74
N GLY A 305 -2.78 -19.00 0.14
CA GLY A 305 -1.32 -18.84 0.09
C GLY A 305 -0.50 -19.99 0.67
N GLY A 306 -1.11 -20.87 1.49
CA GLY A 306 -0.45 -22.05 2.05
C GLY A 306 0.74 -21.79 2.99
N LYS A 307 0.94 -20.53 3.40
CA LYS A 307 2.02 -20.08 4.29
C LYS A 307 1.43 -19.30 5.47
N PRO A 308 2.18 -19.13 6.58
CA PRO A 308 1.71 -18.36 7.73
C PRO A 308 1.33 -16.93 7.37
N VAL A 309 0.22 -16.44 7.91
CA VAL A 309 -0.21 -15.05 7.83
C VAL A 309 -0.35 -14.49 9.24
N TYR A 310 0.34 -13.39 9.50
CA TYR A 310 0.32 -12.68 10.76
C TYR A 310 -0.39 -11.34 10.56
N ARG A 311 -1.33 -11.04 11.46
CA ARG A 311 -2.12 -9.80 11.41
C ARG A 311 -1.90 -8.98 12.67
N TYR A 312 -1.74 -7.65 12.51
CA TYR A 312 -1.68 -6.71 13.61
C TYR A 312 -2.65 -5.57 13.43
N MET A 313 -3.05 -4.94 14.54
CA MET A 313 -3.65 -3.62 14.57
C MET A 313 -2.83 -2.75 15.52
N TYR A 314 -2.40 -1.60 15.05
CA TYR A 314 -1.71 -0.62 15.88
C TYR A 314 -2.73 0.33 16.50
N ILE A 315 -2.69 0.49 17.83
CA ILE A 315 -3.59 1.34 18.59
C ILE A 315 -2.73 2.36 19.35
N ASP A 316 -2.93 3.63 19.07
CA ASP A 316 -2.21 4.74 19.73
C ASP A 316 -3.08 5.40 20.81
N HIS A 317 -3.47 4.63 21.82
CA HIS A 317 -4.03 5.20 23.05
C HIS A 317 -3.06 5.03 24.20
N PRO A 318 -2.88 6.07 25.07
CA PRO A 318 -2.17 5.88 26.32
C PRO A 318 -2.92 4.81 27.12
N LEU A 319 -2.23 3.72 27.40
CA LEU A 319 -2.76 2.67 28.27
C LEU A 319 -2.91 3.24 29.68
N SER A 320 -4.07 3.81 29.98
CA SER A 320 -4.50 3.94 31.36
C SER A 320 -4.82 2.54 31.86
N GLU A 321 -3.95 2.04 32.71
CA GLU A 321 -4.12 0.84 33.53
C GLU A 321 -4.38 -0.51 32.84
N GLY A 322 -3.33 -1.25 32.62
CA GLY A 322 -3.26 -2.68 33.01
C GLY A 322 -3.94 -3.72 32.16
N LEU A 323 -4.77 -3.46 31.15
CA LEU A 323 -5.37 -4.52 30.33
C LEU A 323 -5.55 -4.10 28.86
N CYS A 324 -4.53 -4.38 28.07
CA CYS A 324 -4.71 -4.42 26.64
C CYS A 324 -5.45 -5.71 26.27
N MET A 325 -6.75 -5.71 26.36
CA MET A 325 -7.57 -6.76 25.76
C MET A 325 -7.78 -6.43 24.29
N CYS A 326 -6.95 -7.00 23.43
CA CYS A 326 -7.16 -7.11 21.99
C CYS A 326 -8.38 -7.99 21.64
N LEU A 327 -9.43 -7.95 22.45
CA LEU A 327 -10.64 -8.79 22.35
C LEU A 327 -11.90 -8.00 21.99
N LYS A 328 -11.80 -6.69 21.73
CA LYS A 328 -12.95 -5.89 21.30
C LYS A 328 -12.87 -5.38 19.86
N CYS A 329 -12.27 -6.12 18.96
CA CYS A 329 -12.58 -5.94 17.54
C CYS A 329 -13.95 -6.58 17.26
N ARG A 330 -15.01 -5.88 17.63
CA ARG A 330 -16.35 -6.17 17.13
C ARG A 330 -16.52 -5.52 15.74
N SER A 331 -15.68 -5.87 14.78
CA SER A 331 -16.04 -5.74 13.39
C SER A 331 -16.86 -6.95 12.99
N PRO A 332 -18.04 -6.81 12.37
CA PRO A 332 -18.87 -7.93 11.92
C PRO A 332 -18.17 -8.82 10.90
N VAL A 333 -17.14 -8.30 10.24
CA VAL A 333 -16.28 -9.04 9.33
C VAL A 333 -15.48 -10.13 10.07
N ALA A 334 -15.31 -10.04 11.39
CA ALA A 334 -14.60 -11.05 12.19
C ALA A 334 -15.36 -12.36 12.41
N ARG A 335 -16.62 -12.52 11.95
CA ARG A 335 -17.42 -13.74 12.19
C ARG A 335 -17.24 -14.84 11.15
N TYR A 336 -16.38 -14.67 10.14
CA TYR A 336 -16.28 -15.66 9.05
C TYR A 336 -14.87 -16.26 8.90
N THR A 337 -14.21 -16.69 9.98
CA THR A 337 -13.00 -17.52 9.80
C THR A 337 -12.98 -18.71 10.75
N ARG A 338 -13.18 -19.90 10.21
CA ARG A 338 -12.92 -21.19 10.89
C ARG A 338 -11.42 -21.49 11.10
N ARG A 339 -10.51 -20.62 10.66
CA ARG A 339 -9.07 -20.72 10.91
C ARG A 339 -8.60 -19.54 11.73
N ARG A 340 -8.03 -19.80 12.91
CA ARG A 340 -7.43 -18.78 13.79
C ARG A 340 -6.15 -18.29 13.15
N ILE A 341 -6.14 -17.02 12.71
CA ILE A 341 -4.90 -16.31 12.37
C ILE A 341 -4.33 -15.77 13.69
N PRO A 342 -3.08 -16.08 14.05
CA PRO A 342 -2.48 -15.54 15.27
C PRO A 342 -2.35 -14.03 15.19
N TRP A 343 -2.69 -13.34 16.29
CA TRP A 343 -2.43 -11.91 16.44
C TRP A 343 -1.06 -11.69 17.07
N VAL A 344 -0.23 -10.86 16.45
CA VAL A 344 1.07 -10.46 17.00
C VAL A 344 0.90 -9.12 17.73
N ARG A 345 1.18 -9.12 19.04
CA ARG A 345 1.11 -7.91 19.87
C ARG A 345 2.43 -7.16 19.78
N MET A 346 2.41 -5.96 19.20
CA MET A 346 3.56 -5.07 19.25
C MET A 346 3.54 -4.23 20.54
N ARG A 347 4.58 -4.36 21.39
CA ARG A 347 4.80 -3.53 22.57
C ARG A 347 5.83 -2.45 22.25
N ARG A 348 5.58 -1.21 22.68
CA ARG A 348 6.63 -0.18 22.71
C ARG A 348 7.68 -0.58 23.78
N PRO A 349 8.98 -0.47 23.51
CA PRO A 349 9.97 -0.41 24.58
C PRO A 349 9.78 0.92 25.32
N VAL A 350 9.63 0.84 26.63
CA VAL A 350 9.62 2.03 27.50
C VAL A 350 11.04 2.58 27.54
N ALA A 351 11.30 3.65 26.81
CA ALA A 351 12.48 4.48 27.00
C ALA A 351 12.02 5.83 27.59
N PRO A 352 12.62 6.30 28.69
CA PRO A 352 12.29 7.59 29.25
C PRO A 352 12.89 8.73 28.41
N PHE A 353 12.13 9.79 28.22
CA PHE A 353 12.51 11.10 27.70
C PHE A 353 12.88 11.23 26.22
N LEU A 354 11.88 11.66 25.41
CA LEU A 354 12.12 12.71 24.40
C LEU A 354 10.81 13.50 24.15
N LYS A 355 10.98 14.82 24.10
CA LYS A 355 9.92 15.82 23.95
C LYS A 355 9.09 15.63 22.68
N ARG A 356 7.81 15.97 22.80
CA ARG A 356 6.84 16.07 21.70
C ARG A 356 7.38 16.90 20.52
N SER A 357 7.65 16.26 19.41
CA SER A 357 7.52 16.81 18.06
C SER A 357 7.73 15.69 17.03
N ALA A 358 6.84 15.62 16.05
CA ALA A 358 6.84 14.76 14.88
C ALA A 358 6.42 13.29 15.13
N MET A 359 5.23 12.95 14.61
CA MET A 359 4.83 11.58 14.33
C MET A 359 5.82 10.95 13.35
N LYS A 360 6.68 10.11 13.86
CA LYS A 360 7.58 9.29 13.06
C LYS A 360 7.07 7.88 13.15
N GLY A 361 6.72 7.28 12.01
CA GLY A 361 6.46 5.85 11.90
C GLY A 361 7.63 5.08 12.50
N CYS A 362 7.46 4.57 13.72
CA CYS A 362 8.47 3.72 14.36
C CYS A 362 8.33 2.31 13.83
N TRP A 363 9.25 1.92 12.98
CA TRP A 363 9.50 0.52 12.63
C TRP A 363 9.79 -0.27 13.90
N ASN A 364 8.88 -1.14 14.30
CA ASN A 364 9.11 -2.05 15.42
C ASN A 364 9.89 -3.27 14.93
N ALA A 365 11.22 -3.10 14.87
CA ALA A 365 12.16 -4.06 14.29
C ALA A 365 12.15 -5.47 14.94
N PHE A 366 11.55 -5.65 16.12
CA PHE A 366 11.49 -6.95 16.80
C PHE A 366 10.58 -7.98 16.11
N SER A 367 9.46 -7.54 15.52
CA SER A 367 8.54 -8.46 14.83
C SER A 367 9.00 -8.76 13.40
N ILE A 368 9.70 -7.83 12.77
CA ILE A 368 10.24 -7.98 11.42
C ILE A 368 11.38 -8.99 11.39
N ALA A 369 12.27 -8.97 12.39
CA ALA A 369 13.40 -9.91 12.49
C ALA A 369 12.94 -11.38 12.60
N ALA A 370 11.82 -11.67 13.26
CA ALA A 370 11.29 -13.02 13.41
C ALA A 370 10.66 -13.60 12.12
N ILE A 371 10.36 -12.75 11.13
CA ILE A 371 9.80 -13.16 9.84
C ILE A 371 10.88 -13.27 8.77
N ILE A 372 11.96 -12.50 8.92
CA ILE A 372 13.09 -12.44 7.98
C ILE A 372 14.17 -13.47 8.36
N SER A 373 14.25 -13.91 9.63
CA SER A 373 15.13 -14.99 10.09
C SER A 373 14.60 -16.38 9.72
#